data_4f37966e812bb12bd6b69f94f0e4d843
#
_entry.id   4f37966e812bb12bd6b69f94f0e4d843
#
_cell.length_a   1.000
_cell.length_b   1.000
_cell.length_c   1.000
_cell.angle_alpha   90.00
_cell.angle_beta   90.00
_cell.angle_gamma   90.00
#
_symmetry.space_group_name_H-M   'P 1'
#
loop_
_entity.id
_entity.type
_entity.pdbx_description
1 polymer ?
#
loop_
_entity_poly.entity_id
_entity_poly.type
_entity_poly.pdbx_seq_one_letter_code
_entity_poly.pdbx_strand_id
1 'polypeptide(L)'
;MKKIIALLLAVCMIAAFAGCAKSDTAATTEAPTTEAPTETTEEVTAPVEAEGDVMSHADYMAAELDSPVCIETYVQAHQSWWDNKLTVYAQSEDGAYFIYNMECSEEDAAKLVPGTKIRVNGYKTEWSGEVEIAEGATFEILEGSYIAEPQDITGGLGAQNLIDWQNAKISVSGLTVVAANDEGAAFLYN
;
A
#
# COMPACT_ATOMS: atom_id res chain seq x y z
N MET A 1 -8.19 34.93 24.42
CA MET A 1 -6.89 35.16 25.06
C MET A 1 -5.84 34.45 24.27
N LYS A 2 -4.99 35.22 23.63
CA LYS A 2 -3.90 34.77 22.74
C LYS A 2 -2.79 34.17 23.59
N LYS A 3 -2.24 33.01 23.18
CA LYS A 3 -0.89 32.60 23.60
C LYS A 3 -0.13 32.09 22.39
N ILE A 4 0.76 32.93 21.95
CA ILE A 4 1.85 32.73 21.01
C ILE A 4 2.92 31.91 21.76
N ILE A 5 3.41 30.84 21.20
CA ILE A 5 4.66 30.19 21.64
C ILE A 5 5.62 30.21 20.46
N ALA A 6 6.76 30.85 20.74
CA ALA A 6 7.80 31.19 19.83
C ALA A 6 8.71 30.02 19.46
N LEU A 7 9.14 30.08 18.25
CA LEU A 7 10.20 29.36 17.54
C LEU A 7 11.56 29.54 18.22
N LEU A 8 12.34 28.48 18.32
CA LEU A 8 13.77 28.54 18.60
C LEU A 8 14.54 27.78 17.52
N LEU A 9 15.12 28.56 16.62
CA LEU A 9 16.16 28.14 15.68
C LEU A 9 17.48 27.95 16.43
N ALA A 10 18.17 26.84 16.24
CA ALA A 10 19.58 26.70 16.53
C ALA A 10 20.34 26.36 15.25
N VAL A 11 21.05 27.36 14.78
CA VAL A 11 22.07 27.29 13.73
C VAL A 11 23.37 26.83 14.39
N CYS A 12 24.05 25.83 13.87
CA CYS A 12 25.47 25.57 14.14
C CYS A 12 26.28 25.43 12.86
N MET A 13 27.32 26.25 12.84
CA MET A 13 28.21 26.55 11.73
C MET A 13 29.29 25.49 11.49
N ILE A 14 29.60 25.39 10.26
CA ILE A 14 30.80 25.10 9.46
C ILE A 14 32.14 25.23 10.22
N ALA A 15 33.05 24.29 10.00
CA ALA A 15 34.48 24.54 9.94
C ALA A 15 35.16 23.63 8.89
N ALA A 16 35.64 24.28 7.86
CA ALA A 16 36.54 23.72 6.84
C ALA A 16 37.99 23.75 7.35
N PHE A 17 38.74 22.70 7.07
CA PHE A 17 40.20 22.78 7.04
C PHE A 17 40.72 22.12 5.77
N ALA A 18 41.34 22.93 4.95
CA ALA A 18 42.20 22.53 3.86
C ALA A 18 43.64 22.40 4.36
N GLY A 19 44.39 21.43 3.85
CA GLY A 19 45.81 21.29 4.08
C GLY A 19 46.43 20.28 3.12
N CYS A 20 47.07 20.78 2.07
CA CYS A 20 48.00 20.04 1.19
C CYS A 20 49.34 19.83 1.86
N ALA A 21 49.98 18.67 1.64
CA ALA A 21 51.42 18.59 1.28
C ALA A 21 51.81 17.15 0.84
N LYS A 22 52.57 17.07 -0.25
CA LYS A 22 53.22 15.89 -0.82
C LYS A 22 54.43 15.46 0.02
N SER A 23 54.73 14.19 0.00
CA SER A 23 56.08 13.73 -0.41
C SER A 23 56.18 12.20 -0.40
N ASP A 24 56.95 11.68 -1.38
CA ASP A 24 57.30 10.29 -1.65
C ASP A 24 58.13 9.63 -0.56
N THR A 25 58.03 8.33 -0.39
CA THR A 25 59.17 7.35 -0.50
C THR A 25 58.68 5.94 -0.12
N ALA A 26 59.08 4.96 -0.94
CA ALA A 26 58.78 3.53 -0.84
C ALA A 26 59.51 2.85 0.34
N ALA A 27 58.90 1.82 0.92
CA ALA A 27 59.52 0.58 1.37
C ALA A 27 58.50 -0.49 1.77
N THR A 28 58.67 -1.63 1.20
CA THR A 28 58.15 -2.98 1.43
C THR A 28 58.10 -3.39 2.90
N THR A 29 57.00 -4.06 3.35
CA THR A 29 57.01 -5.32 4.11
C THR A 29 55.63 -5.67 4.67
N GLU A 30 55.17 -6.87 4.31
CA GLU A 30 54.33 -7.84 5.01
C GLU A 30 52.94 -7.41 5.60
N ALA A 31 51.93 -8.15 5.17
CA ALA A 31 50.59 -8.17 5.67
C ALA A 31 50.50 -8.76 7.08
N PRO A 32 49.47 -8.34 7.83
CA PRO A 32 48.64 -9.29 8.51
C PRO A 32 47.16 -9.18 8.01
N THR A 33 46.64 -10.34 7.75
CA THR A 33 45.21 -10.66 7.56
C THR A 33 44.37 -10.02 8.66
N THR A 34 43.49 -9.10 8.27
CA THR A 34 42.38 -8.67 9.13
C THR A 34 41.11 -8.96 8.41
N GLU A 35 40.31 -9.80 9.04
CA GLU A 35 39.00 -10.24 8.64
C GLU A 35 38.11 -9.04 8.30
N ALA A 36 37.48 -9.12 7.14
CA ALA A 36 36.41 -8.19 6.73
C ALA A 36 35.18 -8.39 7.64
N PRO A 37 34.48 -7.32 8.03
CA PRO A 37 33.17 -7.47 8.64
C PRO A 37 32.24 -8.04 7.58
N THR A 38 31.59 -9.15 7.92
CA THR A 38 30.48 -9.75 7.17
C THR A 38 29.37 -8.70 7.05
N GLU A 39 29.19 -8.13 5.87
CA GLU A 39 27.97 -7.45 5.52
C GLU A 39 26.85 -8.49 5.62
N THR A 40 25.97 -8.28 6.57
CA THR A 40 24.68 -8.97 6.62
C THR A 40 23.91 -8.50 5.38
N THR A 41 23.96 -9.33 4.35
CA THR A 41 23.06 -9.20 3.21
C THR A 41 21.65 -9.38 3.79
N GLU A 42 20.86 -8.32 3.81
CA GLU A 42 19.42 -8.44 3.98
C GLU A 42 18.95 -9.32 2.84
N GLU A 43 18.44 -10.48 3.22
CA GLU A 43 17.84 -11.46 2.34
C GLU A 43 16.62 -10.80 1.72
N VAL A 44 16.74 -10.33 0.47
CA VAL A 44 15.62 -9.95 -0.35
C VAL A 44 14.75 -11.19 -0.47
N THR A 45 13.69 -11.23 0.29
CA THR A 45 12.69 -12.29 0.25
C THR A 45 12.19 -12.39 -1.18
N ALA A 46 12.45 -13.54 -1.81
CA ALA A 46 11.92 -13.86 -3.12
C ALA A 46 10.39 -13.72 -3.13
N PRO A 47 9.74 -13.41 -4.27
CA PRO A 47 8.29 -13.38 -4.38
C PRO A 47 7.73 -14.69 -3.83
N VAL A 48 6.84 -14.59 -2.83
CA VAL A 48 6.18 -15.75 -2.24
C VAL A 48 5.20 -16.28 -3.29
N GLU A 49 5.58 -17.34 -4.00
CA GLU A 49 4.61 -18.21 -4.65
C GLU A 49 3.81 -18.91 -3.54
N ALA A 50 2.85 -18.21 -2.97
CA ALA A 50 1.86 -18.81 -2.09
C ALA A 50 0.84 -19.52 -3.00
N GLU A 51 1.13 -20.77 -3.39
CA GLU A 51 0.11 -21.71 -3.87
C GLU A 51 -0.77 -22.09 -2.66
N GLY A 52 -1.52 -21.12 -2.14
CA GLY A 52 -2.55 -21.36 -1.12
C GLY A 52 -3.88 -21.66 -1.78
N ASP A 53 -4.72 -22.45 -1.11
CA ASP A 53 -6.12 -22.58 -1.50
C ASP A 53 -6.79 -21.19 -1.51
N VAL A 54 -7.57 -20.91 -2.54
CA VAL A 54 -8.32 -19.65 -2.66
C VAL A 54 -9.31 -19.54 -1.51
N MET A 55 -9.20 -18.49 -0.73
CA MET A 55 -10.06 -18.21 0.42
C MET A 55 -11.39 -17.59 -0.02
N SER A 56 -12.48 -17.94 0.66
CA SER A 56 -13.70 -17.14 0.64
C SER A 56 -13.46 -15.81 1.37
N HIS A 57 -14.31 -14.80 1.13
CA HIS A 57 -14.25 -13.55 1.88
C HIS A 57 -14.39 -13.77 3.39
N ALA A 58 -15.24 -14.71 3.81
CA ALA A 58 -15.39 -15.04 5.23
C ALA A 58 -14.12 -15.63 5.84
N ASP A 59 -13.42 -16.51 5.11
CA ASP A 59 -12.14 -17.10 5.57
C ASP A 59 -11.05 -16.03 5.62
N TYR A 60 -10.99 -15.15 4.60
CA TYR A 60 -10.10 -13.99 4.59
C TYR A 60 -10.33 -13.08 5.80
N MET A 61 -11.58 -12.72 6.10
CA MET A 61 -11.91 -11.89 7.26
C MET A 61 -11.57 -12.57 8.59
N ALA A 62 -11.69 -13.91 8.68
CA ALA A 62 -11.37 -14.70 9.87
C ALA A 62 -9.87 -14.99 10.02
N ALA A 63 -9.07 -14.85 8.96
CA ALA A 63 -7.63 -15.08 9.02
C ALA A 63 -6.95 -14.13 10.01
N GLU A 64 -5.87 -14.59 10.65
CA GLU A 64 -5.08 -13.76 11.55
C GLU A 64 -4.35 -12.65 10.78
N LEU A 65 -4.07 -11.53 11.45
CA LEU A 65 -3.19 -10.50 10.88
C LEU A 65 -1.80 -11.08 10.61
N ASP A 66 -1.12 -10.54 9.60
CA ASP A 66 0.19 -10.98 9.13
C ASP A 66 0.24 -12.43 8.62
N SER A 67 -0.93 -13.08 8.41
CA SER A 67 -1.00 -14.40 7.78
C SER A 67 -1.05 -14.30 6.26
N PRO A 68 -0.49 -15.29 5.53
CA PRO A 68 -0.58 -15.35 4.08
C PRO A 68 -2.04 -15.58 3.64
N VAL A 69 -2.45 -14.90 2.59
CA VAL A 69 -3.79 -15.03 2.01
C VAL A 69 -3.69 -15.17 0.49
N CYS A 70 -4.61 -15.98 -0.05
CA CYS A 70 -4.84 -16.10 -1.49
C CYS A 70 -6.32 -15.91 -1.77
N ILE A 71 -6.68 -14.94 -2.60
CA ILE A 71 -8.07 -14.63 -2.94
C ILE A 71 -8.27 -14.57 -4.46
N GLU A 72 -9.48 -14.84 -4.94
CA GLU A 72 -9.93 -14.47 -6.27
C GLU A 72 -11.04 -13.42 -6.18
N THR A 73 -10.87 -12.35 -6.93
CA THR A 73 -11.78 -11.21 -6.87
C THR A 73 -11.81 -10.45 -8.21
N TYR A 74 -12.58 -9.37 -8.28
CA TYR A 74 -12.73 -8.58 -9.49
C TYR A 74 -12.44 -7.11 -9.22
N VAL A 75 -11.59 -6.52 -10.01
CA VAL A 75 -11.27 -5.08 -9.95
C VAL A 75 -12.55 -4.26 -10.09
N GLN A 76 -12.80 -3.32 -9.19
CA GLN A 76 -13.90 -2.36 -9.30
C GLN A 76 -13.39 -0.96 -9.60
N ALA A 77 -12.25 -0.60 -8.99
CA ALA A 77 -11.53 0.64 -9.21
C ALA A 77 -10.08 0.48 -8.77
N HIS A 78 -9.23 1.40 -9.15
CA HIS A 78 -7.87 1.50 -8.64
C HIS A 78 -7.44 2.96 -8.57
N GLN A 79 -6.41 3.24 -7.77
CA GLN A 79 -5.73 4.53 -7.73
C GLN A 79 -4.82 4.68 -8.97
N SER A 80 -4.20 5.85 -9.13
CA SER A 80 -3.20 6.04 -10.17
C SER A 80 -2.01 5.13 -9.93
N TRP A 81 -1.53 4.48 -11.02
CA TRP A 81 -0.29 3.73 -10.97
C TRP A 81 0.89 4.65 -10.62
N TRP A 82 1.76 4.17 -9.75
CA TRP A 82 2.96 4.89 -9.35
C TRP A 82 4.04 3.94 -8.86
N ASP A 83 5.26 4.12 -9.30
CA ASP A 83 6.45 3.41 -8.80
C ASP A 83 6.31 1.88 -8.78
N ASN A 84 5.82 1.30 -9.88
CA ASN A 84 5.52 -0.14 -10.02
C ASN A 84 4.51 -0.69 -9.00
N LYS A 85 3.61 0.16 -8.52
CA LYS A 85 2.58 -0.20 -7.55
C LYS A 85 1.20 0.30 -7.97
N LEU A 86 0.20 -0.45 -7.57
CA LEU A 86 -1.19 -0.10 -7.80
C LEU A 86 -2.04 -0.46 -6.57
N THR A 87 -2.73 0.52 -6.02
CA THR A 87 -3.74 0.26 -4.98
C THR A 87 -5.07 -0.02 -5.63
N VAL A 88 -5.65 -1.19 -5.32
CA VAL A 88 -6.84 -1.73 -5.99
C VAL A 88 -7.99 -1.90 -5.00
N TYR A 89 -9.17 -1.45 -5.42
CA TYR A 89 -10.46 -1.76 -4.79
C TYR A 89 -11.11 -2.88 -5.59
N ALA A 90 -11.27 -4.04 -4.96
CA ALA A 90 -11.80 -5.22 -5.62
C ALA A 90 -13.01 -5.76 -4.87
N GLN A 91 -13.93 -6.41 -5.58
CA GLN A 91 -15.14 -6.98 -4.98
C GLN A 91 -15.60 -8.19 -5.77
N SER A 92 -15.98 -9.24 -5.03
CA SER A 92 -16.65 -10.43 -5.49
C SER A 92 -18.12 -10.41 -5.03
N GLU A 93 -18.89 -11.45 -5.35
CA GLU A 93 -20.27 -11.58 -4.84
C GLU A 93 -20.33 -11.77 -3.32
N ASP A 94 -19.27 -12.37 -2.72
CA ASP A 94 -19.19 -12.70 -1.30
C ASP A 94 -18.55 -11.61 -0.44
N GLY A 95 -17.86 -10.62 -1.03
CA GLY A 95 -17.26 -9.54 -0.27
C GLY A 95 -16.29 -8.65 -1.04
N ALA A 96 -15.76 -7.65 -0.35
CA ALA A 96 -14.91 -6.63 -0.92
C ALA A 96 -13.52 -6.61 -0.25
N TYR A 97 -12.52 -6.16 -1.00
CA TYR A 97 -11.12 -6.20 -0.62
C TYR A 97 -10.42 -4.91 -0.99
N PHE A 98 -9.54 -4.45 -0.11
CA PHE A 98 -8.57 -3.40 -0.38
C PHE A 98 -7.19 -4.02 -0.50
N ILE A 99 -6.51 -3.76 -1.61
CA ILE A 99 -5.19 -4.30 -1.89
C ILE A 99 -4.25 -3.11 -2.01
N TYR A 100 -3.45 -2.91 -0.97
CA TYR A 100 -2.59 -1.75 -0.85
C TYR A 100 -1.29 -1.96 -1.59
N ASN A 101 -0.92 -1.01 -2.47
CA ASN A 101 0.36 -0.98 -3.16
C ASN A 101 0.80 -2.35 -3.72
N MET A 102 -0.14 -3.05 -4.38
CA MET A 102 0.14 -4.32 -5.07
C MET A 102 1.23 -4.12 -6.13
N GLU A 103 2.17 -5.03 -6.23
CA GLU A 103 3.21 -5.00 -7.26
C GLU A 103 2.57 -5.09 -8.64
N CYS A 104 2.82 -4.08 -9.47
CA CYS A 104 2.13 -3.96 -10.76
C CYS A 104 2.97 -3.18 -11.76
N SER A 105 3.27 -3.76 -12.92
CA SER A 105 3.87 -3.02 -14.02
C SER A 105 2.88 -2.01 -14.62
N GLU A 106 3.37 -0.96 -15.27
CA GLU A 106 2.51 0.01 -15.96
C GLU A 106 1.67 -0.67 -17.07
N GLU A 107 2.25 -1.66 -17.76
CA GLU A 107 1.57 -2.45 -18.78
C GLU A 107 0.40 -3.26 -18.19
N ASP A 108 0.59 -3.88 -17.02
CA ASP A 108 -0.45 -4.66 -16.37
C ASP A 108 -1.51 -3.77 -15.72
N ALA A 109 -1.13 -2.62 -15.18
CA ALA A 109 -2.08 -1.63 -14.67
C ALA A 109 -3.11 -1.22 -15.73
N ALA A 110 -2.67 -1.06 -16.99
CA ALA A 110 -3.57 -0.75 -18.09
C ALA A 110 -4.59 -1.86 -18.42
N LYS A 111 -4.34 -3.10 -17.96
CA LYS A 111 -5.24 -4.26 -18.13
C LYS A 111 -6.23 -4.41 -16.97
N LEU A 112 -5.94 -3.80 -15.81
CA LEU A 112 -6.76 -3.90 -14.61
C LEU A 112 -7.96 -2.94 -14.64
N VAL A 113 -8.79 -3.09 -15.65
CA VAL A 113 -10.02 -2.28 -15.78
C VAL A 113 -11.16 -2.84 -14.90
N PRO A 114 -12.19 -2.05 -14.58
CA PRO A 114 -13.35 -2.56 -13.83
C PRO A 114 -13.93 -3.83 -14.43
N GLY A 115 -14.09 -4.85 -13.61
CA GLY A 115 -14.59 -6.17 -13.99
C GLY A 115 -13.49 -7.21 -14.25
N THR A 116 -12.22 -6.83 -14.38
CA THR A 116 -11.11 -7.78 -14.57
C THR A 116 -11.01 -8.73 -13.37
N LYS A 117 -11.02 -10.05 -13.62
CA LYS A 117 -10.80 -11.07 -12.59
C LYS A 117 -9.31 -11.19 -12.29
N ILE A 118 -8.96 -11.19 -11.01
CA ILE A 118 -7.59 -11.40 -10.55
C ILE A 118 -7.54 -12.43 -9.41
N ARG A 119 -6.44 -13.17 -9.33
CA ARG A 119 -6.01 -13.90 -8.14
C ARG A 119 -4.91 -13.09 -7.49
N VAL A 120 -5.01 -12.88 -6.19
CA VAL A 120 -4.06 -12.09 -5.41
C VAL A 120 -3.46 -12.94 -4.31
N ASN A 121 -2.15 -12.90 -4.18
CA ASN A 121 -1.39 -13.52 -3.10
C ASN A 121 -0.69 -12.41 -2.30
N GLY A 122 -0.83 -12.43 -0.99
CA GLY A 122 -0.24 -11.42 -0.11
C GLY A 122 -0.43 -11.78 1.35
N TYR A 123 -0.35 -10.77 2.20
CA TYR A 123 -0.53 -10.91 3.65
C TYR A 123 -1.68 -10.02 4.10
N LYS A 124 -2.55 -10.56 4.97
CA LYS A 124 -3.60 -9.78 5.59
C LYS A 124 -3.01 -8.79 6.59
N THR A 125 -3.45 -7.54 6.54
CA THR A 125 -3.10 -6.54 7.54
C THR A 125 -4.29 -5.66 7.87
N GLU A 126 -4.11 -4.73 8.79
CA GLU A 126 -5.12 -3.75 9.17
C GLU A 126 -4.47 -2.38 9.36
N TRP A 127 -5.06 -1.36 8.79
CA TRP A 127 -4.66 0.02 9.02
C TRP A 127 -5.86 0.86 9.48
N SER A 128 -5.80 1.37 10.72
CA SER A 128 -6.85 2.21 11.32
C SER A 128 -8.26 1.61 11.27
N GLY A 129 -8.39 0.28 11.36
CA GLY A 129 -9.66 -0.44 11.31
C GLY A 129 -10.07 -0.89 9.90
N GLU A 130 -9.35 -0.50 8.86
CA GLU A 130 -9.54 -1.03 7.52
C GLU A 130 -8.74 -2.31 7.34
N VAL A 131 -9.43 -3.41 7.01
CA VAL A 131 -8.78 -4.69 6.71
C VAL A 131 -8.30 -4.66 5.26
N GLU A 132 -7.02 -4.94 5.05
CA GLU A 132 -6.39 -4.84 3.74
C GLU A 132 -5.43 -5.99 3.45
N ILE A 133 -5.05 -6.16 2.19
CA ILE A 133 -3.90 -6.95 1.79
C ILE A 133 -2.72 -5.99 1.69
N ALA A 134 -1.66 -6.33 2.43
CA ALA A 134 -0.47 -5.49 2.61
C ALA A 134 0.28 -5.21 1.31
N GLU A 135 1.09 -4.16 1.33
CA GLU A 135 2.05 -3.83 0.27
C GLU A 135 2.92 -5.04 -0.12
N GLY A 136 3.22 -5.14 -1.42
CA GLY A 136 4.02 -6.22 -1.98
C GLY A 136 3.21 -7.46 -2.38
N ALA A 137 1.87 -7.40 -2.33
CA ALA A 137 1.03 -8.43 -2.89
C ALA A 137 1.30 -8.60 -4.40
N THR A 138 1.20 -9.83 -4.87
CA THR A 138 1.31 -10.18 -6.29
C THR A 138 -0.03 -10.63 -6.85
N PHE A 139 -0.18 -10.63 -8.18
CA PHE A 139 -1.44 -11.05 -8.80
C PHE A 139 -1.26 -11.75 -10.13
N GLU A 140 -2.32 -12.47 -10.54
CA GLU A 140 -2.52 -13.03 -11.87
C GLU A 140 -3.85 -12.56 -12.43
N ILE A 141 -3.90 -12.22 -13.73
CA ILE A 141 -5.16 -11.93 -14.42
C ILE A 141 -5.77 -13.28 -14.87
N LEU A 142 -7.03 -13.49 -14.51
CA LEU A 142 -7.78 -14.70 -14.82
C LEU A 142 -8.90 -14.42 -15.82
N GLU A 143 -9.42 -15.49 -16.43
CA GLU A 143 -10.65 -15.41 -17.23
C GLU A 143 -11.87 -15.16 -16.32
N GLY A 144 -12.76 -14.29 -16.76
CA GLY A 144 -13.98 -13.93 -16.07
C GLY A 144 -14.16 -12.43 -15.95
N SER A 145 -15.38 -12.02 -15.63
CA SER A 145 -15.70 -10.61 -15.44
C SER A 145 -16.89 -10.46 -14.49
N TYR A 146 -16.78 -9.51 -13.56
CA TYR A 146 -17.87 -9.13 -12.67
C TYR A 146 -17.73 -7.67 -12.26
N ILE A 147 -18.81 -6.91 -12.37
CA ILE A 147 -18.90 -5.54 -11.86
C ILE A 147 -20.01 -5.50 -10.81
N ALA A 148 -19.62 -5.20 -9.56
CA ALA A 148 -20.55 -5.12 -8.45
C ALA A 148 -21.58 -3.99 -8.65
N GLU A 149 -22.84 -4.26 -8.37
CA GLU A 149 -23.85 -3.23 -8.26
C GLU A 149 -23.65 -2.46 -6.95
N PRO A 150 -23.69 -1.11 -6.98
CA PRO A 150 -23.49 -0.33 -5.76
C PRO A 150 -24.63 -0.54 -4.77
N GLN A 151 -24.28 -0.87 -3.53
CA GLN A 151 -25.28 -0.95 -2.45
C GLN A 151 -25.61 0.46 -1.95
N ASP A 152 -26.90 0.82 -1.95
CA ASP A 152 -27.36 2.10 -1.38
C ASP A 152 -27.34 2.03 0.16
N ILE A 153 -26.46 2.83 0.76
CA ILE A 153 -26.30 2.95 2.22
C ILE A 153 -26.75 4.31 2.75
N THR A 154 -27.46 5.10 1.97
CA THR A 154 -27.90 6.46 2.34
C THR A 154 -28.55 6.51 3.72
N GLY A 155 -29.45 5.56 4.00
CA GLY A 155 -30.13 5.46 5.30
C GLY A 155 -29.27 4.93 6.45
N GLY A 156 -28.08 4.41 6.16
CA GLY A 156 -27.14 3.82 7.12
C GLY A 156 -25.97 4.75 7.50
N LEU A 157 -25.90 5.93 6.92
CA LEU A 157 -24.84 6.91 7.25
C LEU A 157 -24.90 7.28 8.73
N GLY A 158 -23.76 7.10 9.44
CA GLY A 158 -23.67 7.32 10.89
C GLY A 158 -24.12 6.12 11.75
N ALA A 159 -24.54 5.01 11.17
CA ALA A 159 -24.77 3.78 11.92
C ALA A 159 -23.47 3.15 12.41
N GLN A 160 -23.54 2.46 13.57
CA GLN A 160 -22.34 1.81 14.15
C GLN A 160 -21.76 0.69 13.28
N ASN A 161 -22.59 0.08 12.45
CA ASN A 161 -22.18 -1.00 11.55
C ASN A 161 -21.77 -0.49 10.15
N LEU A 162 -21.49 0.80 10.00
CA LEU A 162 -21.00 1.35 8.72
C LEU A 162 -19.69 0.66 8.29
N ILE A 163 -18.89 0.22 9.24
CA ILE A 163 -17.64 -0.53 9.00
C ILE A 163 -17.87 -1.84 8.22
N ASP A 164 -19.04 -2.44 8.31
CA ASP A 164 -19.37 -3.68 7.58
C ASP A 164 -19.37 -3.48 6.06
N TRP A 165 -19.41 -2.23 5.61
CA TRP A 165 -19.36 -1.82 4.20
C TRP A 165 -17.96 -1.40 3.74
N GLN A 166 -16.94 -1.61 4.57
CA GLN A 166 -15.58 -1.27 4.17
C GLN A 166 -15.23 -1.94 2.83
N ASN A 167 -14.53 -1.21 1.99
CA ASN A 167 -14.06 -1.64 0.67
C ASN A 167 -15.15 -1.97 -0.36
N ALA A 168 -16.42 -2.05 0.05
CA ALA A 168 -17.53 -2.35 -0.85
C ALA A 168 -17.89 -1.16 -1.75
N LYS A 169 -18.33 -1.47 -2.95
CA LYS A 169 -18.90 -0.48 -3.86
C LYS A 169 -20.29 -0.06 -3.35
N ILE A 170 -20.39 1.18 -2.93
CA ILE A 170 -21.59 1.75 -2.34
C ILE A 170 -22.14 2.90 -3.19
N SER A 171 -23.39 3.25 -2.96
CA SER A 171 -23.98 4.51 -3.40
C SER A 171 -24.57 5.28 -2.21
N VAL A 172 -24.48 6.60 -2.29
CA VAL A 172 -25.11 7.52 -1.34
C VAL A 172 -25.78 8.62 -2.13
N SER A 173 -27.02 8.94 -1.77
CA SER A 173 -27.82 9.97 -2.45
C SER A 173 -28.23 11.09 -1.50
N GLY A 174 -28.60 12.23 -2.07
CA GLY A 174 -29.07 13.40 -1.30
C GLY A 174 -27.97 14.20 -0.61
N LEU A 175 -26.69 13.90 -0.84
CA LEU A 175 -25.56 14.67 -0.33
C LEU A 175 -25.15 15.77 -1.31
N THR A 176 -24.65 16.87 -0.74
CA THR A 176 -23.96 17.91 -1.51
C THR A 176 -22.46 17.75 -1.32
N VAL A 177 -21.73 17.57 -2.41
CA VAL A 177 -20.27 17.45 -2.38
C VAL A 177 -19.67 18.83 -2.63
N VAL A 178 -18.80 19.27 -1.73
CA VAL A 178 -18.07 20.53 -1.86
C VAL A 178 -16.57 20.25 -1.72
N ALA A 179 -15.73 21.08 -2.39
CA ALA A 179 -14.28 20.96 -2.24
C ALA A 179 -13.86 21.23 -0.79
N ALA A 180 -12.98 20.40 -0.25
CA ALA A 180 -12.44 20.55 1.10
C ALA A 180 -11.42 21.70 1.19
N ASN A 181 -10.81 22.06 0.08
CA ASN A 181 -9.83 23.13 -0.05
C ASN A 181 -9.90 23.79 -1.44
N ASP A 182 -9.17 24.88 -1.61
CA ASP A 182 -9.13 25.64 -2.88
C ASP A 182 -8.46 24.86 -4.03
N GLU A 183 -7.68 23.84 -3.71
CA GLU A 183 -7.00 22.97 -4.68
C GLU A 183 -7.93 21.88 -5.23
N GLY A 184 -9.07 21.64 -4.60
CA GLY A 184 -10.04 20.62 -5.02
C GLY A 184 -9.54 19.18 -4.87
N ALA A 185 -8.46 18.94 -4.10
CA ALA A 185 -7.85 17.63 -3.94
C ALA A 185 -8.68 16.66 -3.09
N ALA A 186 -9.62 17.17 -2.31
CA ALA A 186 -10.52 16.38 -1.46
C ALA A 186 -11.91 17.00 -1.43
N PHE A 187 -12.89 16.24 -0.95
CA PHE A 187 -14.28 16.69 -0.87
C PHE A 187 -14.84 16.52 0.54
N LEU A 188 -15.67 17.48 0.95
CA LEU A 188 -16.54 17.36 2.09
C LEU A 188 -17.98 17.06 1.60
N TYR A 189 -18.78 16.41 2.41
CA TYR A 189 -20.22 16.16 2.18
C TYR A 189 -21.03 16.70 3.36
N ASN A 190 -22.24 17.17 3.07
CA ASN A 190 -23.22 17.67 4.03
C ASN A 190 -24.57 16.99 3.81
#